data_8d5124cc8b8ea2b2489a3d8ab2464854
#
_entry.id   8d5124cc8b8ea2b2489a3d8ab2464854
#
_cell.length_a   1.000
_cell.length_b   1.000
_cell.length_c   1.000
_cell.angle_alpha   90.00
_cell.angle_beta   90.00
_cell.angle_gamma   90.00
#
_symmetry.space_group_name_H-M   'P 1'
#
loop_
_entity.id
_entity.type
_entity.pdbx_description
1 polymer ?
#
loop_
_entity_poly.entity_id
_entity_poly.type
_entity_poly.pdbx_seq_one_letter_code
_entity_poly.pdbx_strand_id
1 'polypeptide(L)'
;SYESSDTAIATVEPGGRVTGRRWGGTGLVVRYLGEVRPVFMTIPRADATPYPQLPAGNVVDKLVLDNLKKLNVTPSRLTSDTEFLRRVSLDLRGKQPTSNEITTFTSYKAADKRSKIIDAYLASDDYTDVRTLRMGDLLRIHPERMGGNFTGQRSAALFSEWIRDAIAENRPYNEIVQQ
;
A
#
# COMPACT_ATOMS: atom_id res chain seq x y z
N SER A 1 -34.95 0.73 7.51
CA SER A 1 -34.19 -0.42 8.04
C SER A 1 -32.79 0.01 8.44
N TYR A 2 -32.19 -0.77 9.31
CA TYR A 2 -30.82 -0.59 9.81
C TYR A 2 -30.02 -1.86 9.56
N GLU A 3 -28.74 -1.72 9.20
CA GLU A 3 -27.86 -2.84 8.91
C GLU A 3 -26.45 -2.52 9.37
N SER A 4 -25.77 -3.49 9.95
CA SER A 4 -24.34 -3.37 10.31
C SER A 4 -23.48 -4.07 9.27
N SER A 5 -22.43 -3.41 8.80
CA SER A 5 -21.44 -4.00 7.87
C SER A 5 -20.59 -5.09 8.53
N ASP A 6 -20.43 -5.04 9.86
CA ASP A 6 -19.74 -6.07 10.64
C ASP A 6 -20.46 -6.29 11.98
N THR A 7 -21.26 -7.35 12.05
CA THR A 7 -22.02 -7.72 13.24
C THR A 7 -21.15 -8.25 14.38
N ALA A 8 -19.89 -8.61 14.12
CA ALA A 8 -18.93 -8.98 15.17
C ALA A 8 -18.42 -7.75 15.94
N ILE A 9 -18.44 -6.57 15.32
CA ILE A 9 -18.05 -5.31 15.96
C ILE A 9 -19.26 -4.65 16.63
N ALA A 10 -20.37 -4.53 15.90
CA ALA A 10 -21.60 -3.96 16.42
C ALA A 10 -22.83 -4.57 15.78
N THR A 11 -23.91 -4.71 16.54
CA THR A 11 -25.24 -5.08 16.05
C THR A 11 -26.19 -3.91 16.14
N VAL A 12 -27.19 -3.88 15.25
CA VAL A 12 -28.24 -2.89 15.26
C VAL A 12 -29.61 -3.59 15.24
N GLU A 13 -30.48 -3.17 16.13
CA GLU A 13 -31.87 -3.69 16.24
C GLU A 13 -32.82 -2.96 15.26
N PRO A 14 -34.00 -3.53 14.94
CA PRO A 14 -34.99 -2.88 14.07
C PRO A 14 -35.40 -1.49 14.53
N GLY A 15 -35.31 -1.21 15.84
CA GLY A 15 -35.59 0.11 16.44
C GLY A 15 -34.42 1.11 16.35
N GLY A 16 -33.30 0.74 15.72
CA GLY A 16 -32.13 1.60 15.57
C GLY A 16 -31.17 1.61 16.78
N ARG A 17 -31.43 0.79 17.82
CA ARG A 17 -30.50 0.65 18.95
C ARG A 17 -29.26 -0.09 18.51
N VAL A 18 -28.09 0.50 18.74
CA VAL A 18 -26.80 -0.08 18.41
C VAL A 18 -26.13 -0.63 19.66
N THR A 19 -25.62 -1.86 19.57
CA THR A 19 -24.87 -2.52 20.65
C THR A 19 -23.47 -2.87 20.16
N GLY A 20 -22.44 -2.30 20.79
CA GLY A 20 -21.03 -2.66 20.55
C GLY A 20 -20.72 -4.04 21.14
N ARG A 21 -19.98 -4.86 20.40
CA ARG A 21 -19.59 -6.23 20.79
C ARG A 21 -18.09 -6.41 20.92
N ARG A 22 -17.32 -5.78 20.05
CA ARG A 22 -15.87 -5.88 20.01
C ARG A 22 -15.28 -4.54 19.58
N TRP A 23 -14.05 -4.26 20.01
CA TRP A 23 -13.31 -3.09 19.53
C TRP A 23 -13.08 -3.18 18.00
N GLY A 24 -13.13 -2.05 17.33
CA GLY A 24 -12.97 -1.93 15.89
C GLY A 24 -13.79 -0.79 15.30
N GLY A 25 -13.75 -0.66 13.99
CA GLY A 25 -14.58 0.28 13.24
C GLY A 25 -15.55 -0.47 12.34
N THR A 26 -16.82 -0.03 12.28
CA THR A 26 -17.81 -0.60 11.37
C THR A 26 -18.73 0.48 10.81
N GLY A 27 -19.24 0.24 9.60
CA GLY A 27 -20.30 1.06 9.01
C GLY A 27 -21.66 0.54 9.42
N LEU A 28 -22.55 1.46 9.79
CA LEU A 28 -23.98 1.19 9.92
C LEU A 28 -24.71 1.84 8.76
N VAL A 29 -25.56 1.12 8.09
CA VAL A 29 -26.36 1.63 6.98
C VAL A 29 -27.78 1.87 7.46
N VAL A 30 -28.24 3.11 7.35
CA VAL A 30 -29.62 3.52 7.65
C VAL A 30 -30.35 3.74 6.34
N ARG A 31 -31.48 3.03 6.13
CA ARG A 31 -32.32 3.20 4.95
C ARG A 31 -33.70 3.67 5.37
N TYR A 32 -34.16 4.80 4.82
CA TYR A 32 -35.47 5.37 5.08
C TYR A 32 -35.99 6.10 3.84
N LEU A 33 -37.21 5.76 3.41
CA LEU A 33 -37.92 6.39 2.26
C LEU A 33 -37.03 6.53 0.99
N GLY A 34 -36.25 5.50 0.65
CA GLY A 34 -35.39 5.53 -0.52
C GLY A 34 -34.01 6.17 -0.29
N GLU A 35 -33.82 6.86 0.82
CA GLU A 35 -32.52 7.42 1.22
C GLU A 35 -31.65 6.38 1.93
N VAL A 36 -30.36 6.41 1.63
CA VAL A 36 -29.34 5.56 2.27
C VAL A 36 -28.29 6.44 2.92
N ARG A 37 -28.11 6.27 4.24
CA ARG A 37 -27.12 7.04 5.00
C ARG A 37 -26.15 6.11 5.73
N PRO A 38 -24.86 6.13 5.40
CA PRO A 38 -23.85 5.43 6.18
C PRO A 38 -23.50 6.23 7.44
N VAL A 39 -23.37 5.52 8.55
CA VAL A 39 -22.89 6.05 9.83
C VAL A 39 -21.68 5.24 10.24
N PHE A 40 -20.52 5.87 10.39
CA PHE A 40 -19.32 5.20 10.89
C PHE A 40 -19.31 5.18 12.40
N MET A 41 -19.12 3.99 12.98
CA MET A 41 -18.98 3.79 14.41
C MET A 41 -17.61 3.21 14.74
N THR A 42 -16.98 3.76 15.77
CA THR A 42 -15.69 3.29 16.29
C THR A 42 -15.86 2.89 17.74
N ILE A 43 -15.45 1.67 18.09
CA ILE A 43 -15.41 1.14 19.45
C ILE A 43 -13.94 1.01 19.82
N PRO A 44 -13.44 1.84 20.75
CA PRO A 44 -12.04 1.77 21.16
C PRO A 44 -11.76 0.49 21.96
N ARG A 45 -10.51 0.08 21.97
CA ARG A 45 -10.01 -0.98 22.82
C ARG A 45 -10.01 -0.55 24.28
N ALA A 46 -10.49 -1.40 25.19
CA ALA A 46 -10.71 -1.05 26.60
C ALA A 46 -9.43 -1.05 27.45
N ASP A 47 -8.41 -1.82 27.07
CA ASP A 47 -7.12 -1.96 27.76
C ASP A 47 -6.18 -0.79 27.44
N ALA A 48 -6.55 0.41 27.89
CA ALA A 48 -5.83 1.62 27.57
C ALA A 48 -4.60 1.81 28.46
N THR A 49 -3.43 1.61 27.91
CA THR A 49 -2.23 2.36 28.31
C THR A 49 -2.29 3.76 27.67
N PRO A 50 -1.67 4.80 28.25
CA PRO A 50 -1.61 6.09 27.59
C PRO A 50 -1.10 5.95 26.18
N TYR A 51 -1.88 6.44 25.18
CA TYR A 51 -1.50 6.31 23.78
C TYR A 51 -0.21 7.11 23.51
N PRO A 52 0.84 6.49 22.93
CA PRO A 52 2.11 7.17 22.71
C PRO A 52 1.94 8.30 21.69
N GLN A 53 2.69 9.39 21.88
CA GLN A 53 2.82 10.42 20.85
C GLN A 53 3.84 9.93 19.81
N LEU A 54 3.37 9.75 18.58
CA LEU A 54 4.18 9.27 17.47
C LEU A 54 4.33 10.38 16.42
N PRO A 55 5.54 10.59 15.87
CA PRO A 55 5.75 11.57 14.83
C PRO A 55 5.06 11.11 13.53
N ALA A 56 4.38 12.02 12.85
CA ALA A 56 3.84 11.82 11.53
C ALA A 56 4.78 12.42 10.48
N GLY A 57 5.26 11.63 9.53
CA GLY A 57 6.15 12.08 8.47
C GLY A 57 5.41 12.75 7.30
N ASN A 58 4.12 12.46 7.14
CA ASN A 58 3.28 12.97 6.06
C ASN A 58 1.80 12.97 6.47
N VAL A 59 0.93 13.45 5.57
CA VAL A 59 -0.53 13.53 5.82
C VAL A 59 -1.18 12.16 6.01
N VAL A 60 -0.68 11.13 5.33
CA VAL A 60 -1.20 9.76 5.44
C VAL A 60 -0.89 9.20 6.83
N ASP A 61 0.37 9.34 7.29
CA ASP A 61 0.77 8.93 8.64
C ASP A 61 -0.11 9.60 9.70
N LYS A 62 -0.36 10.91 9.55
CA LYS A 62 -1.21 11.64 10.48
C LYS A 62 -2.62 11.03 10.55
N LEU A 63 -3.26 10.80 9.40
CA LEU A 63 -4.61 10.24 9.34
C LEU A 63 -4.67 8.81 9.90
N VAL A 64 -3.67 7.99 9.60
CA VAL A 64 -3.55 6.61 10.12
C VAL A 64 -3.35 6.63 11.63
N LEU A 65 -2.42 7.43 12.15
CA LEU A 65 -2.16 7.55 13.59
C LEU A 65 -3.36 8.11 14.35
N ASP A 66 -4.07 9.09 13.81
CA ASP A 66 -5.30 9.63 14.36
C ASP A 66 -6.40 8.54 14.46
N ASN A 67 -6.53 7.68 13.45
CA ASN A 67 -7.47 6.58 13.45
C ASN A 67 -7.08 5.48 14.46
N LEU A 68 -5.80 5.11 14.50
CA LEU A 68 -5.29 4.16 15.48
C LEU A 68 -5.48 4.66 16.92
N LYS A 69 -5.30 5.96 17.14
CA LYS A 69 -5.55 6.61 18.44
C LYS A 69 -7.03 6.54 18.82
N LYS A 70 -7.95 6.78 17.89
CA LYS A 70 -9.41 6.61 18.13
C LYS A 70 -9.77 5.19 18.53
N LEU A 71 -9.12 4.21 17.94
CA LEU A 71 -9.29 2.80 18.25
C LEU A 71 -8.52 2.34 19.49
N ASN A 72 -7.66 3.18 20.03
CA ASN A 72 -6.71 2.85 21.10
C ASN A 72 -5.81 1.65 20.74
N VAL A 73 -5.32 1.62 19.50
CA VAL A 73 -4.43 0.59 18.97
C VAL A 73 -3.05 1.17 18.72
N THR A 74 -2.08 0.77 19.53
CA THR A 74 -0.69 1.19 19.37
C THR A 74 -0.08 0.50 18.13
N PRO A 75 0.59 1.23 17.23
CA PRO A 75 1.34 0.63 16.12
C PRO A 75 2.41 -0.34 16.62
N SER A 76 2.75 -1.32 15.80
CA SER A 76 3.87 -2.21 16.05
C SER A 76 5.20 -1.46 16.04
N ARG A 77 6.24 -2.07 16.60
CA ARG A 77 7.61 -1.54 16.50
C ARG A 77 8.06 -1.46 15.05
N LEU A 78 9.02 -0.58 14.78
CA LEU A 78 9.70 -0.57 13.48
C LEU A 78 10.33 -1.94 13.20
N THR A 79 10.30 -2.35 11.95
CA THR A 79 10.89 -3.60 11.49
C THR A 79 12.40 -3.63 11.76
N SER A 80 12.94 -4.83 11.98
CA SER A 80 14.39 -5.04 12.03
C SER A 80 15.04 -4.65 10.69
N ASP A 81 16.34 -4.43 10.71
CA ASP A 81 17.08 -4.09 9.49
C ASP A 81 17.03 -5.20 8.44
N THR A 82 17.07 -6.45 8.86
CA THR A 82 16.96 -7.59 7.94
C THR A 82 15.58 -7.66 7.29
N GLU A 83 14.53 -7.47 8.06
CA GLU A 83 13.17 -7.45 7.53
C GLU A 83 12.92 -6.23 6.63
N PHE A 84 13.43 -5.07 7.03
CA PHE A 84 13.37 -3.86 6.21
C PHE A 84 14.05 -4.07 4.86
N LEU A 85 15.30 -4.59 4.85
CA LEU A 85 16.04 -4.83 3.62
C LEU A 85 15.32 -5.82 2.71
N ARG A 86 14.78 -6.91 3.29
CA ARG A 86 14.00 -7.89 2.55
C ARG A 86 12.76 -7.26 1.89
N ARG A 87 11.99 -6.46 2.63
CA ARG A 87 10.77 -5.80 2.11
C ARG A 87 11.12 -4.81 1.01
N VAL A 88 12.05 -3.90 1.25
CA VAL A 88 12.41 -2.88 0.27
C VAL A 88 13.01 -3.48 -1.00
N SER A 89 13.79 -4.58 -0.89
CA SER A 89 14.32 -5.30 -2.05
C SER A 89 13.19 -5.91 -2.89
N LEU A 90 12.22 -6.58 -2.26
CA LEU A 90 11.06 -7.14 -2.96
C LEU A 90 10.18 -6.05 -3.61
N ASP A 91 9.95 -4.95 -2.91
CA ASP A 91 9.07 -3.89 -3.40
C ASP A 91 9.68 -3.10 -4.55
N LEU A 92 10.98 -2.83 -4.51
CA LEU A 92 11.66 -2.03 -5.51
C LEU A 92 12.30 -2.86 -6.62
N ARG A 93 12.90 -4.01 -6.30
CA ARG A 93 13.67 -4.83 -7.24
C ARG A 93 13.00 -6.14 -7.63
N GLY A 94 11.90 -6.53 -6.97
CA GLY A 94 11.19 -7.79 -7.22
C GLY A 94 11.95 -9.06 -6.81
N LYS A 95 13.09 -8.93 -6.15
CA LYS A 95 13.96 -10.05 -5.77
C LYS A 95 14.42 -9.96 -4.31
N GLN A 96 14.80 -11.09 -3.74
CA GLN A 96 15.37 -11.18 -2.40
C GLN A 96 16.77 -10.53 -2.36
N PRO A 97 17.17 -9.90 -1.24
CA PRO A 97 18.54 -9.49 -1.07
C PRO A 97 19.47 -10.72 -0.94
N THR A 98 20.69 -10.60 -1.44
CA THR A 98 21.73 -11.61 -1.29
C THR A 98 22.25 -11.66 0.15
N SER A 99 22.87 -12.78 0.54
CA SER A 99 23.50 -12.91 1.86
C SER A 99 24.55 -11.82 2.12
N ASN A 100 25.31 -11.42 1.09
CA ASN A 100 26.30 -10.36 1.19
C ASN A 100 25.65 -8.98 1.43
N GLU A 101 24.57 -8.66 0.71
CA GLU A 101 23.79 -7.42 0.93
C GLU A 101 23.24 -7.36 2.36
N ILE A 102 22.70 -8.48 2.87
CA ILE A 102 22.18 -8.55 4.25
C ILE A 102 23.31 -8.29 5.25
N THR A 103 24.45 -8.96 5.11
CA THR A 103 25.59 -8.81 6.02
C THR A 103 26.14 -7.37 5.99
N THR A 104 26.32 -6.81 4.81
CA THR A 104 26.81 -5.44 4.62
C THR A 104 25.83 -4.43 5.23
N PHE A 105 24.54 -4.55 4.96
CA PHE A 105 23.53 -3.63 5.45
C PHE A 105 23.37 -3.69 6.98
N THR A 106 23.39 -4.89 7.56
CA THR A 106 23.22 -5.06 9.02
C THR A 106 24.46 -4.61 9.81
N SER A 107 25.65 -4.76 9.23
CA SER A 107 26.90 -4.28 9.85
C SER A 107 27.08 -2.77 9.78
N TYR A 108 26.49 -2.12 8.77
CA TYR A 108 26.58 -0.67 8.60
C TYR A 108 25.72 0.07 9.64
N LYS A 109 26.36 0.96 10.44
CA LYS A 109 25.73 1.60 11.62
C LYS A 109 25.23 3.03 11.40
N ALA A 110 25.36 3.57 10.18
CA ALA A 110 24.89 4.92 9.90
C ALA A 110 23.37 5.06 10.05
N ALA A 111 22.91 6.19 10.58
CA ALA A 111 21.50 6.47 10.81
C ALA A 111 20.70 6.55 9.49
N ASP A 112 21.33 6.97 8.40
CA ASP A 112 20.74 7.16 7.07
C ASP A 112 20.80 5.92 6.16
N LYS A 113 21.26 4.76 6.69
CA LYS A 113 21.45 3.56 5.88
C LYS A 113 20.19 3.09 5.15
N ARG A 114 19.02 3.27 5.77
CA ARG A 114 17.73 2.88 5.14
C ARG A 114 17.39 3.78 3.95
N SER A 115 17.63 5.08 4.07
CA SER A 115 17.43 6.02 2.96
C SER A 115 18.39 5.71 1.83
N LYS A 116 19.68 5.53 2.13
CA LYS A 116 20.70 5.23 1.13
C LYS A 116 20.43 3.96 0.33
N ILE A 117 19.95 2.89 0.98
CA ILE A 117 19.62 1.66 0.25
C ILE A 117 18.38 1.81 -0.62
N ILE A 118 17.39 2.60 -0.18
CA ILE A 118 16.23 2.94 -1.01
C ILE A 118 16.71 3.68 -2.27
N ASP A 119 17.52 4.73 -2.12
CA ASP A 119 18.03 5.52 -3.24
C ASP A 119 18.83 4.66 -4.23
N ALA A 120 19.70 3.76 -3.70
CA ALA A 120 20.47 2.84 -4.52
C ALA A 120 19.58 1.86 -5.30
N TYR A 121 18.50 1.35 -4.69
CA TYR A 121 17.58 0.44 -5.35
C TYR A 121 16.70 1.15 -6.39
N LEU A 122 16.28 2.39 -6.11
CA LEU A 122 15.55 3.21 -7.08
C LEU A 122 16.37 3.55 -8.33
N ALA A 123 17.70 3.64 -8.19
CA ALA A 123 18.61 3.90 -9.30
C ALA A 123 19.04 2.63 -10.06
N SER A 124 18.52 1.44 -9.71
CA SER A 124 18.92 0.17 -10.31
C SER A 124 18.07 -0.21 -11.52
N ASP A 125 18.66 -0.97 -12.44
CA ASP A 125 17.93 -1.60 -13.57
C ASP A 125 16.81 -2.52 -13.08
N ASP A 126 17.02 -3.24 -11.97
CA ASP A 126 16.00 -4.09 -11.36
C ASP A 126 14.71 -3.31 -11.05
N TYR A 127 14.84 -2.06 -10.57
CA TYR A 127 13.69 -1.18 -10.32
C TYR A 127 12.97 -0.84 -11.61
N THR A 128 13.72 -0.46 -12.65
CA THR A 128 13.17 -0.15 -13.96
C THR A 128 12.40 -1.34 -14.53
N ASP A 129 12.97 -2.54 -14.45
CA ASP A 129 12.36 -3.77 -14.95
C ASP A 129 11.06 -4.12 -14.20
N VAL A 130 11.08 -4.06 -12.87
CA VAL A 130 9.87 -4.32 -12.05
C VAL A 130 8.78 -3.28 -12.30
N ARG A 131 9.16 -2.01 -12.46
CA ARG A 131 8.19 -0.94 -12.77
C ARG A 131 7.62 -1.08 -14.16
N THR A 132 8.43 -1.47 -15.13
CA THR A 132 7.98 -1.77 -16.50
C THR A 132 6.99 -2.92 -16.51
N LEU A 133 7.28 -4.01 -15.79
CA LEU A 133 6.35 -5.14 -15.66
C LEU A 133 5.00 -4.70 -15.06
N ARG A 134 5.02 -3.98 -13.93
CA ARG A 134 3.80 -3.49 -13.27
C ARG A 134 2.99 -2.52 -14.16
N MET A 135 3.68 -1.66 -14.91
CA MET A 135 3.02 -0.76 -15.86
C MET A 135 2.43 -1.55 -17.03
N GLY A 136 3.15 -2.56 -17.52
CA GLY A 136 2.67 -3.47 -18.55
C GLY A 136 1.39 -4.21 -18.15
N ASP A 137 1.32 -4.70 -16.91
CA ASP A 137 0.13 -5.33 -16.35
C ASP A 137 -1.04 -4.34 -16.27
N LEU A 138 -0.79 -3.12 -15.78
CA LEU A 138 -1.79 -2.05 -15.67
C LEU A 138 -2.36 -1.67 -17.04
N LEU A 139 -1.49 -1.50 -18.03
CA LEU A 139 -1.84 -1.16 -19.40
C LEU A 139 -2.31 -2.37 -20.22
N ARG A 140 -2.27 -3.57 -19.63
CA ARG A 140 -2.64 -4.84 -20.28
C ARG A 140 -1.87 -5.09 -21.57
N ILE A 141 -0.55 -4.88 -21.55
CA ILE A 141 0.34 -5.13 -22.67
C ILE A 141 0.55 -6.64 -22.81
N HIS A 142 -0.32 -7.27 -23.61
CA HIS A 142 -0.27 -8.71 -23.90
C HIS A 142 -0.30 -8.93 -25.42
N PRO A 143 0.56 -9.81 -25.96
CA PRO A 143 0.61 -10.10 -27.39
C PRO A 143 -0.76 -10.46 -27.99
N GLU A 144 -1.58 -11.23 -27.26
CA GLU A 144 -2.91 -11.67 -27.68
C GLU A 144 -3.89 -10.50 -27.86
N ARG A 145 -3.75 -9.45 -27.04
CA ARG A 145 -4.59 -8.25 -27.13
C ARG A 145 -4.12 -7.26 -28.20
N MET A 146 -2.86 -7.38 -28.62
CA MET A 146 -2.22 -6.51 -29.61
C MET A 146 -2.15 -7.15 -31.00
N GLY A 147 -2.95 -8.22 -31.27
CA GLY A 147 -3.05 -8.87 -32.57
C GLY A 147 -2.79 -10.37 -32.57
N GLY A 148 -2.40 -10.99 -31.46
CA GLY A 148 -2.39 -12.43 -31.22
C GLY A 148 -1.40 -13.29 -32.06
N ASN A 149 -0.62 -12.66 -32.91
CA ASN A 149 0.32 -13.30 -33.85
C ASN A 149 1.71 -12.66 -33.71
N PHE A 150 2.58 -12.88 -34.67
CA PHE A 150 3.91 -12.25 -34.72
C PHE A 150 3.85 -10.71 -34.62
N THR A 151 2.85 -10.09 -35.22
CA THR A 151 2.64 -8.62 -35.13
C THR A 151 2.32 -8.21 -33.69
N GLY A 152 1.43 -8.93 -33.00
CA GLY A 152 1.08 -8.68 -31.62
C GLY A 152 2.27 -8.83 -30.67
N GLN A 153 3.11 -9.87 -30.87
CA GLN A 153 4.34 -10.06 -30.11
C GLN A 153 5.30 -8.88 -30.28
N ARG A 154 5.53 -8.47 -31.52
CA ARG A 154 6.41 -7.33 -31.82
C ARG A 154 5.88 -6.02 -31.25
N SER A 155 4.59 -5.75 -31.38
CA SER A 155 3.96 -4.55 -30.84
C SER A 155 4.05 -4.49 -29.32
N ALA A 156 3.81 -5.61 -28.65
CA ALA A 156 3.93 -5.70 -27.19
C ALA A 156 5.38 -5.46 -26.72
N ALA A 157 6.36 -6.03 -27.42
CA ALA A 157 7.77 -5.83 -27.13
C ALA A 157 8.19 -4.36 -27.26
N LEU A 158 7.90 -3.73 -28.42
CA LEU A 158 8.21 -2.33 -28.67
C LEU A 158 7.54 -1.38 -27.67
N PHE A 159 6.29 -1.66 -27.30
CA PHE A 159 5.60 -0.83 -26.30
C PHE A 159 6.21 -1.03 -24.90
N SER A 160 6.60 -2.25 -24.56
CA SER A 160 7.29 -2.51 -23.29
C SER A 160 8.67 -1.83 -23.21
N GLU A 161 9.43 -1.83 -24.33
CA GLU A 161 10.71 -1.10 -24.42
C GLU A 161 10.50 0.41 -24.24
N TRP A 162 9.52 0.97 -24.93
CA TRP A 162 9.19 2.40 -24.79
C TRP A 162 8.79 2.79 -23.35
N ILE A 163 7.98 1.96 -22.68
CA ILE A 163 7.64 2.16 -21.24
C ILE A 163 8.88 2.04 -20.38
N ARG A 164 9.76 1.07 -20.65
CA ARG A 164 11.02 0.88 -19.91
C ARG A 164 11.90 2.12 -20.00
N ASP A 165 12.07 2.66 -21.18
CA ASP A 165 12.86 3.88 -21.41
C ASP A 165 12.25 5.08 -20.70
N ALA A 166 10.93 5.25 -20.77
CA ALA A 166 10.23 6.31 -20.07
C ALA A 166 10.40 6.23 -18.54
N ILE A 167 10.41 5.02 -17.98
CA ILE A 167 10.66 4.80 -16.55
C ILE A 167 12.13 5.04 -16.20
N ALA A 168 13.07 4.56 -17.02
CA ALA A 168 14.51 4.75 -16.81
C ALA A 168 14.89 6.24 -16.83
N GLU A 169 14.26 7.03 -17.71
CA GLU A 169 14.44 8.48 -17.80
C GLU A 169 13.65 9.25 -16.74
N ASN A 170 12.89 8.55 -15.90
CA ASN A 170 11.99 9.16 -14.91
C ASN A 170 11.06 10.22 -15.54
N ARG A 171 10.49 9.93 -16.72
CA ARG A 171 9.55 10.84 -17.39
C ARG A 171 8.31 11.07 -16.54
N PRO A 172 7.80 12.30 -16.47
CA PRO A 172 6.55 12.59 -15.78
C PRO A 172 5.38 11.79 -16.37
N TYR A 173 4.53 11.23 -15.50
CA TYR A 173 3.43 10.36 -15.93
C TYR A 173 2.47 11.03 -16.93
N ASN A 174 2.20 12.33 -16.77
CA ASN A 174 1.38 13.10 -17.71
C ASN A 174 2.00 13.16 -19.12
N GLU A 175 3.33 13.16 -19.25
CA GLU A 175 4.01 13.13 -20.57
C GLU A 175 3.93 11.74 -21.19
N ILE A 176 4.06 10.67 -20.36
CA ILE A 176 3.91 9.28 -20.83
C ILE A 176 2.51 9.05 -21.41
N VAL A 177 1.48 9.63 -20.80
CA VAL A 177 0.07 9.43 -21.23
C VAL A 177 -0.30 10.27 -22.47
N GLN A 178 0.44 11.34 -22.75
CA GLN A 178 0.17 12.22 -23.89
C GLN A 178 0.84 11.77 -25.20
N GLN A 179 1.75 10.82 -25.16
CA GLN A 179 2.45 10.26 -26.33
C GLN A 179 1.79 8.97 -26.82
#